data_11ba15dca0507006757514c9a7d84656
#
_entry.id   11ba15dca0507006757514c9a7d84656
#
_cell.length_a   1.000
_cell.length_b   1.000
_cell.length_c   1.000
_cell.angle_alpha   90.00
_cell.angle_beta   90.00
_cell.angle_gamma   90.00
#
_symmetry.space_group_name_H-M   'P 1'
#
loop_
_entity.id
_entity.type
_entity.pdbx_description
1 polymer ?
#
loop_
_entity_poly.entity_id
_entity_poly.type
_entity_poly.pdbx_seq_one_letter_code
_entity_poly.pdbx_strand_id
1 'polypeptide(L)'
;MSEEMEPKLLNTTMSRRGFVAMSGAAGLAAFLAACGGSSSDSSSSGGDAAADGVTAEEAAAGKSFDPATEPGGPIEIFTWAGYDDSPEEGLPAMWEQYIKGEYESASPLKWTFLEDDQQALAKVASGYNPDIIHPCIAYTQQWKDAGLIQPLDLNLLPDFGGIPDAIKAGGIIDGAPYHMPFDVGFSCLTYDADQISFDKVGGKESWEVLLDDTYKGKMALFSDDVAIIKIGHLINKGAVDPNKMTQEEIDAAKETALKIKPNLRNYWTSQTDTVNDFVNGNLIATYTWPDGYWKIKNHPKMKDRNIKYMQPTQGRLAWVCGMVLSANTKQPGRASLAMAAANTPAAAAALTDDFQYASGQQQGVAELIKNKELIKAFQIDDPAAWAPPNAWFEAPLPNYKDYVAAGEEVKAA
;
A
#
# COMPACT_ATOMS: atom_id res chain seq x y z
N MET A 1 -27.27 39.73 -25.25
CA MET A 1 -26.37 38.97 -26.13
C MET A 1 -25.29 38.43 -25.18
N SER A 2 -25.55 37.25 -24.70
CA SER A 2 -24.66 36.46 -23.79
C SER A 2 -24.15 35.29 -24.63
N GLU A 3 -22.87 35.29 -24.93
CA GLU A 3 -22.18 34.15 -25.57
C GLU A 3 -21.86 33.10 -24.51
N GLU A 4 -22.47 31.94 -24.71
CA GLU A 4 -22.12 30.70 -24.00
C GLU A 4 -20.78 30.19 -24.54
N MET A 5 -19.79 30.00 -23.64
CA MET A 5 -18.54 29.30 -23.95
C MET A 5 -18.73 27.81 -23.64
N GLU A 6 -18.79 26.99 -24.68
CA GLU A 6 -18.67 25.53 -24.56
C GLU A 6 -17.22 25.12 -24.28
N PRO A 7 -16.96 24.12 -23.42
CA PRO A 7 -15.63 23.58 -23.24
C PRO A 7 -15.23 22.67 -24.39
N LYS A 8 -14.13 22.98 -25.05
CA LYS A 8 -13.49 22.14 -26.07
C LYS A 8 -12.87 20.89 -25.43
N LEU A 9 -13.48 19.74 -25.67
CA LEU A 9 -12.87 18.44 -25.47
C LEU A 9 -11.69 18.24 -26.44
N LEU A 10 -10.50 18.16 -25.93
CA LEU A 10 -9.31 17.71 -26.68
C LEU A 10 -9.33 16.18 -26.78
N ASN A 11 -9.85 15.69 -27.90
CA ASN A 11 -9.68 14.31 -28.35
C ASN A 11 -8.26 14.11 -28.88
N THR A 12 -7.39 13.50 -28.10
CA THR A 12 -6.15 12.90 -28.59
C THR A 12 -6.32 11.38 -28.67
N THR A 13 -6.77 10.92 -29.84
CA THR A 13 -6.73 9.49 -30.21
C THR A 13 -5.29 9.06 -30.42
N MET A 14 -4.69 8.37 -29.48
CA MET A 14 -3.48 7.59 -29.70
C MET A 14 -3.82 6.27 -30.41
N SER A 15 -3.24 6.10 -31.58
CA SER A 15 -3.40 4.96 -32.48
C SER A 15 -2.93 3.66 -31.85
N ARG A 16 -3.84 2.68 -31.73
CA ARG A 16 -3.55 1.28 -31.40
C ARG A 16 -2.91 0.57 -32.60
N ARG A 17 -1.62 0.76 -32.84
CA ARG A 17 -0.82 -0.16 -33.69
C ARG A 17 0.67 0.04 -33.38
N GLY A 18 1.24 -0.84 -32.58
CA GLY A 18 2.70 -0.94 -32.46
C GLY A 18 3.23 -1.40 -31.12
N PHE A 19 2.59 -2.35 -30.42
CA PHE A 19 3.23 -3.02 -29.30
C PHE A 19 2.80 -4.49 -29.23
N VAL A 20 3.20 -5.27 -30.21
CA VAL A 20 3.24 -6.74 -30.12
C VAL A 20 4.60 -7.15 -30.66
N ALA A 21 5.44 -7.58 -29.79
CA ALA A 21 6.52 -8.55 -29.92
C ALA A 21 7.71 -8.17 -29.05
N MET A 22 7.76 -8.76 -27.85
CA MET A 22 8.94 -9.39 -27.24
C MET A 22 8.69 -9.64 -25.75
N SER A 23 7.77 -10.57 -25.48
CA SER A 23 7.75 -11.28 -24.21
C SER A 23 8.66 -12.50 -24.33
N GLY A 24 9.92 -12.31 -24.02
CA GLY A 24 10.90 -13.38 -23.85
C GLY A 24 11.01 -13.72 -22.37
N ALA A 25 10.27 -14.73 -21.93
CA ALA A 25 10.34 -15.34 -20.60
C ALA A 25 11.64 -16.15 -20.39
N ALA A 26 12.81 -15.52 -20.55
CA ALA A 26 14.12 -16.19 -20.41
C ALA A 26 15.16 -15.41 -19.59
N GLY A 27 14.79 -14.29 -18.97
CA GLY A 27 15.74 -13.41 -18.25
C GLY A 27 15.80 -13.57 -16.73
N LEU A 28 14.79 -14.11 -16.09
CA LEU A 28 14.68 -14.14 -14.61
C LEU A 28 15.27 -15.40 -13.95
N ALA A 29 15.57 -16.46 -14.71
CA ALA A 29 16.12 -17.69 -14.15
C ALA A 29 17.66 -17.66 -13.94
N ALA A 30 18.37 -16.67 -14.44
CA ALA A 30 19.83 -16.63 -14.39
C ALA A 30 20.39 -15.90 -13.14
N PHE A 31 19.58 -15.15 -12.40
CA PHE A 31 20.04 -14.38 -11.23
C PHE A 31 19.98 -15.14 -9.90
N LEU A 32 19.25 -16.26 -9.84
CA LEU A 32 19.11 -17.08 -8.61
C LEU A 32 20.10 -18.27 -8.53
N ALA A 33 20.99 -18.44 -9.53
CA ALA A 33 21.93 -19.58 -9.58
C ALA A 33 23.37 -19.22 -9.10
N ALA A 34 23.61 -18.02 -8.61
CA ALA A 34 24.96 -17.55 -8.24
C ALA A 34 25.30 -17.66 -6.75
N CYS A 35 24.40 -18.15 -5.89
CA CYS A 35 24.66 -18.35 -4.47
C CYS A 35 24.37 -19.79 -4.04
N GLY A 36 25.03 -20.75 -4.62
CA GLY A 36 24.96 -22.14 -4.22
C GLY A 36 26.11 -22.96 -4.83
N GLY A 37 27.23 -23.03 -4.15
CA GLY A 37 28.39 -23.78 -4.63
C GLY A 37 29.33 -24.20 -3.51
N SER A 38 29.08 -25.41 -3.01
CA SER A 38 29.99 -26.47 -2.56
C SER A 38 31.20 -26.13 -1.66
N SER A 39 31.13 -26.79 -0.53
CA SER A 39 32.21 -27.19 0.36
C SER A 39 33.44 -27.82 -0.32
N SER A 40 34.61 -27.38 0.03
CA SER A 40 35.82 -28.25 0.16
C SER A 40 36.81 -27.62 1.15
N ASP A 41 37.23 -28.42 2.10
CA ASP A 41 38.25 -28.14 3.13
C ASP A 41 39.57 -27.65 2.58
N SER A 42 40.13 -26.61 3.21
CA SER A 42 41.56 -26.57 3.52
C SER A 42 41.86 -25.48 4.56
N SER A 43 42.44 -25.91 5.64
CA SER A 43 42.97 -25.13 6.76
C SER A 43 44.08 -24.17 6.34
N SER A 44 44.01 -22.92 6.76
CA SER A 44 45.17 -22.16 7.22
C SER A 44 44.76 -20.90 7.99
N SER A 45 45.47 -20.72 9.08
CA SER A 45 45.40 -19.72 10.14
C SER A 45 45.44 -18.25 9.71
N GLY A 46 44.72 -17.43 10.46
CA GLY A 46 45.20 -16.10 10.85
C GLY A 46 44.36 -14.93 10.42
N GLY A 47 43.77 -14.24 11.37
CA GLY A 47 43.30 -12.88 11.26
C GLY A 47 41.81 -12.69 11.63
N ASP A 48 41.54 -12.63 12.93
CA ASP A 48 40.29 -12.08 13.47
C ASP A 48 40.14 -10.62 13.02
N ALA A 49 39.27 -10.40 12.03
CA ALA A 49 38.56 -9.15 11.88
C ALA A 49 37.16 -9.46 12.41
N ALA A 50 36.92 -9.16 13.68
CA ALA A 50 35.61 -9.10 14.27
C ALA A 50 34.77 -8.15 13.38
N ALA A 51 33.78 -8.68 12.70
CA ALA A 51 32.68 -7.87 12.25
C ALA A 51 32.01 -7.37 13.53
N ASP A 52 32.21 -6.10 13.86
CA ASP A 52 31.50 -5.42 14.93
C ASP A 52 30.00 -5.56 14.63
N GLY A 53 29.37 -6.55 15.25
CA GLY A 53 27.93 -6.73 15.24
C GLY A 53 27.31 -5.57 16.00
N VAL A 54 26.74 -4.63 15.29
CA VAL A 54 25.90 -3.56 15.84
C VAL A 54 24.81 -4.23 16.68
N THR A 55 24.75 -3.90 17.97
CA THR A 55 23.71 -4.42 18.86
C THR A 55 22.33 -3.88 18.43
N ALA A 56 21.25 -4.59 18.78
CA ALA A 56 19.88 -4.13 18.49
C ALA A 56 19.61 -2.74 19.10
N GLU A 57 20.28 -2.39 20.20
CA GLU A 57 20.24 -1.07 20.84
C GLU A 57 20.99 0.00 20.03
N GLU A 58 22.11 -0.34 19.40
CA GLU A 58 22.86 0.55 18.50
C GLU A 58 22.15 0.70 17.13
N ALA A 59 21.46 -0.34 16.67
CA ALA A 59 20.59 -0.27 15.48
C ALA A 59 19.32 0.57 15.74
N ALA A 60 18.76 0.50 16.96
CA ALA A 60 17.64 1.34 17.39
C ALA A 60 18.05 2.79 17.69
N ALA A 61 19.33 3.02 18.06
CA ALA A 61 19.90 4.34 18.26
C ALA A 61 20.19 5.09 16.94
N GLY A 62 19.89 4.50 15.78
CA GLY A 62 19.96 5.09 14.42
C GLY A 62 21.24 5.91 14.15
N LYS A 63 21.75 5.88 12.94
CA LYS A 63 22.77 6.87 12.57
C LYS A 63 22.17 8.25 12.71
N SER A 64 22.76 9.11 13.56
CA SER A 64 22.36 10.51 13.63
C SER A 64 22.84 11.23 12.37
N PHE A 65 21.90 11.79 11.61
CA PHE A 65 22.21 12.60 10.44
C PHE A 65 22.20 14.09 10.79
N ASP A 66 23.10 14.85 10.17
CA ASP A 66 23.14 16.32 10.33
C ASP A 66 22.84 17.01 9.00
N PRO A 67 21.58 17.47 8.79
CA PRO A 67 21.18 18.13 7.56
C PRO A 67 22.04 19.35 7.18
N ALA A 68 22.65 20.02 8.16
CA ALA A 68 23.45 21.21 7.93
C ALA A 68 24.79 20.92 7.22
N THR A 69 25.33 19.73 7.40
CA THR A 69 26.63 19.32 6.84
C THR A 69 26.54 18.62 5.50
N GLU A 70 25.33 18.35 5.01
CA GLU A 70 25.09 17.62 3.77
C GLU A 70 25.29 18.50 2.52
N PRO A 71 25.70 17.89 1.40
CA PRO A 71 26.12 18.65 0.20
C PRO A 71 24.99 19.45 -0.48
N GLY A 72 23.73 19.12 -0.21
CA GLY A 72 22.60 19.67 -0.94
C GLY A 72 22.46 19.08 -2.34
N GLY A 73 21.49 19.63 -3.07
CA GLY A 73 21.03 19.12 -4.35
C GLY A 73 19.59 18.61 -4.26
N PRO A 74 18.90 18.36 -5.37
CA PRO A 74 17.52 17.92 -5.34
C PRO A 74 17.35 16.63 -4.52
N ILE A 75 16.29 16.59 -3.69
CA ILE A 75 15.84 15.36 -3.04
C ILE A 75 14.93 14.63 -4.01
N GLU A 76 15.40 13.53 -4.56
CA GLU A 76 14.62 12.74 -5.49
C GLU A 76 13.72 11.76 -4.73
N ILE A 77 12.41 11.93 -4.92
CA ILE A 77 11.36 11.12 -4.30
C ILE A 77 10.75 10.22 -5.37
N PHE A 78 10.86 8.92 -5.16
CA PHE A 78 10.27 7.89 -6.02
C PHE A 78 8.98 7.39 -5.39
N THR A 79 7.85 7.91 -5.88
CA THR A 79 6.53 7.79 -5.26
C THR A 79 5.45 7.40 -6.26
N TRP A 80 4.27 7.08 -5.79
CA TRP A 80 3.08 6.90 -6.60
C TRP A 80 2.63 8.23 -7.20
N ALA A 81 1.97 8.18 -8.36
CA ALA A 81 1.42 9.38 -8.99
C ALA A 81 0.38 10.06 -8.08
N GLY A 82 0.40 11.39 -8.05
CA GLY A 82 -0.50 12.19 -7.22
C GLY A 82 0.03 12.53 -5.83
N TYR A 83 1.17 11.99 -5.41
CA TYR A 83 1.79 12.31 -4.12
C TYR A 83 2.88 13.38 -4.23
N ASP A 84 2.98 14.03 -5.36
CA ASP A 84 3.88 15.16 -5.60
C ASP A 84 3.28 16.49 -5.10
N ASP A 85 4.00 17.57 -5.29
CA ASP A 85 3.61 18.92 -4.85
C ASP A 85 2.90 19.74 -5.94
N SER A 86 2.47 19.08 -7.03
CA SER A 86 1.74 19.79 -8.10
C SER A 86 0.38 20.30 -7.60
N PRO A 87 0.01 21.55 -7.93
CA PRO A 87 -1.21 22.17 -7.41
C PRO A 87 -2.52 21.53 -7.91
N GLU A 88 -2.48 20.88 -9.08
CA GLU A 88 -3.69 20.38 -9.75
C GLU A 88 -3.90 18.87 -9.53
N GLU A 89 -2.83 18.09 -9.48
CA GLU A 89 -2.89 16.62 -9.44
C GLU A 89 -2.19 16.00 -8.23
N GLY A 90 -1.44 16.80 -7.46
CA GLY A 90 -0.64 16.36 -6.33
C GLY A 90 -1.25 16.69 -4.97
N LEU A 91 -0.41 16.57 -3.93
CA LEU A 91 -0.73 16.88 -2.54
C LEU A 91 0.21 17.95 -1.96
N PRO A 92 0.18 19.19 -2.47
CA PRO A 92 1.12 20.24 -2.06
C PRO A 92 1.08 20.53 -0.55
N ALA A 93 -0.08 20.42 0.08
CA ALA A 93 -0.23 20.64 1.52
C ALA A 93 0.56 19.65 2.38
N MET A 94 0.84 18.46 1.86
CA MET A 94 1.64 17.43 2.51
C MET A 94 3.10 17.83 2.65
N TRP A 95 3.63 18.55 1.67
CA TRP A 95 5.03 18.95 1.61
C TRP A 95 5.27 20.39 2.09
N GLU A 96 4.20 21.10 2.46
CA GLU A 96 4.23 22.53 2.77
C GLU A 96 5.28 22.89 3.83
N GLN A 97 5.43 22.04 4.87
CA GLN A 97 6.40 22.30 5.92
C GLN A 97 7.85 22.22 5.40
N TYR A 98 8.15 21.30 4.50
CA TYR A 98 9.48 21.22 3.89
C TYR A 98 9.71 22.36 2.91
N ILE A 99 8.74 22.63 2.03
CA ILE A 99 8.82 23.71 1.00
C ILE A 99 9.01 25.09 1.64
N LYS A 100 8.45 25.31 2.82
CA LYS A 100 8.65 26.53 3.60
C LYS A 100 9.87 26.50 4.52
N GLY A 101 10.58 25.38 4.56
CA GLY A 101 11.72 25.14 5.44
C GLY A 101 13.02 25.74 4.92
N GLU A 102 14.04 25.72 5.77
CA GLU A 102 15.35 26.33 5.49
C GLU A 102 16.18 25.59 4.42
N TYR A 103 15.89 24.29 4.19
CA TYR A 103 16.68 23.45 3.26
C TYR A 103 16.11 23.39 1.85
N GLU A 104 14.89 23.86 1.60
CA GLU A 104 14.23 23.77 0.29
C GLU A 104 15.09 24.37 -0.84
N SER A 105 15.61 25.58 -0.66
CA SER A 105 16.42 26.25 -1.68
C SER A 105 17.73 25.54 -2.03
N ALA A 106 18.29 24.79 -1.07
CA ALA A 106 19.51 24.00 -1.25
C ALA A 106 19.23 22.55 -1.69
N SER A 107 18.05 22.07 -1.39
CA SER A 107 17.63 20.69 -1.64
C SER A 107 16.13 20.65 -2.05
N PRO A 108 15.77 21.20 -3.22
CA PRO A 108 14.38 21.20 -3.69
C PRO A 108 13.90 19.77 -3.96
N LEU A 109 12.59 19.55 -3.80
CA LEU A 109 11.98 18.24 -4.08
C LEU A 109 11.94 17.98 -5.59
N LYS A 110 12.19 16.73 -5.97
CA LYS A 110 12.12 16.23 -7.33
C LYS A 110 11.40 14.89 -7.37
N TRP A 111 10.52 14.72 -8.31
CA TRP A 111 9.58 13.61 -8.36
C TRP A 111 9.88 12.65 -9.51
N THR A 112 9.75 11.35 -9.20
CA THR A 112 9.71 10.27 -10.17
C THR A 112 8.62 9.31 -9.72
N PHE A 113 7.81 8.82 -10.66
CA PHE A 113 6.68 7.98 -10.32
C PHE A 113 6.97 6.50 -10.51
N LEU A 114 6.44 5.71 -9.58
CA LEU A 114 6.41 4.25 -9.63
C LEU A 114 4.99 3.78 -9.95
N GLU A 115 4.88 2.60 -10.54
CA GLU A 115 3.60 2.00 -10.92
C GLU A 115 3.36 0.66 -10.20
N ASP A 116 4.45 0.07 -9.68
CA ASP A 116 4.44 -1.24 -9.04
C ASP A 116 5.65 -1.41 -8.13
N ASP A 117 5.46 -1.99 -6.94
CA ASP A 117 6.53 -2.17 -5.94
C ASP A 117 7.68 -3.06 -6.42
N GLN A 118 7.39 -4.14 -7.16
CA GLN A 118 8.42 -5.05 -7.66
C GLN A 118 9.24 -4.41 -8.77
N GLN A 119 8.61 -3.65 -9.65
CA GLN A 119 9.30 -2.88 -10.69
C GLN A 119 10.14 -1.76 -10.06
N ALA A 120 9.63 -1.09 -9.02
CA ALA A 120 10.37 -0.09 -8.27
C ALA A 120 11.63 -0.69 -7.62
N LEU A 121 11.50 -1.84 -6.95
CA LEU A 121 12.63 -2.57 -6.38
C LEU A 121 13.67 -2.92 -7.45
N ALA A 122 13.25 -3.49 -8.57
CA ALA A 122 14.14 -3.86 -9.68
C ALA A 122 14.84 -2.65 -10.27
N LYS A 123 14.15 -1.51 -10.44
CA LYS A 123 14.71 -0.26 -10.95
C LYS A 123 15.81 0.29 -10.05
N VAL A 124 15.57 0.31 -8.73
CA VAL A 124 16.58 0.78 -7.77
C VAL A 124 17.74 -0.20 -7.68
N ALA A 125 17.50 -1.51 -7.67
CA ALA A 125 18.54 -2.54 -7.70
C ALA A 125 19.40 -2.48 -8.97
N SER A 126 18.88 -1.96 -10.07
CA SER A 126 19.63 -1.76 -11.33
C SER A 126 20.46 -0.47 -11.36
N GLY A 127 20.46 0.32 -10.27
CA GLY A 127 21.31 1.50 -10.11
C GLY A 127 20.59 2.85 -10.18
N TYR A 128 19.25 2.87 -10.22
CA TYR A 128 18.51 4.10 -9.98
C TYR A 128 18.59 4.46 -8.48
N ASN A 129 18.99 5.68 -8.16
CA ASN A 129 19.26 6.09 -6.78
C ASN A 129 18.41 7.29 -6.36
N PRO A 130 17.15 7.11 -5.99
CA PRO A 130 16.36 8.15 -5.34
C PRO A 130 16.85 8.35 -3.89
N ASP A 131 16.46 9.44 -3.25
CA ASP A 131 16.74 9.69 -1.83
C ASP A 131 15.64 9.06 -0.94
N ILE A 132 14.39 9.20 -1.36
CA ILE A 132 13.20 8.66 -0.70
C ILE A 132 12.47 7.74 -1.68
N ILE A 133 11.98 6.61 -1.18
CA ILE A 133 11.15 5.67 -1.94
C ILE A 133 9.85 5.47 -1.17
N HIS A 134 8.74 5.29 -1.88
CA HIS A 134 7.40 5.13 -1.29
C HIS A 134 6.81 3.74 -1.60
N PRO A 135 7.38 2.66 -1.04
CA PRO A 135 6.86 1.30 -1.21
C PRO A 135 5.75 0.99 -0.22
N CYS A 136 4.98 -0.08 -0.49
CA CYS A 136 4.12 -0.67 0.52
C CYS A 136 4.92 -1.50 1.53
N ILE A 137 4.46 -1.54 2.77
CA ILE A 137 5.18 -2.08 3.93
C ILE A 137 5.51 -3.57 3.79
N ALA A 138 4.70 -4.33 3.04
CA ALA A 138 4.91 -5.74 2.76
C ALA A 138 6.26 -6.02 2.07
N TYR A 139 6.82 -5.04 1.38
CA TYR A 139 8.08 -5.16 0.65
C TYR A 139 9.30 -4.67 1.43
N THR A 140 9.12 -4.05 2.60
CA THR A 140 10.22 -3.44 3.38
C THR A 140 11.36 -4.42 3.64
N GLN A 141 11.05 -5.68 3.98
CA GLN A 141 12.07 -6.70 4.20
C GLN A 141 12.91 -6.96 2.94
N GLN A 142 12.28 -7.03 1.77
CA GLN A 142 12.97 -7.25 0.49
C GLN A 142 13.90 -6.08 0.14
N TRP A 143 13.46 -4.83 0.37
CA TRP A 143 14.28 -3.63 0.20
C TRP A 143 15.51 -3.64 1.11
N LYS A 144 15.32 -4.02 2.39
CA LYS A 144 16.42 -4.15 3.37
C LYS A 144 17.40 -5.25 2.98
N ASP A 145 16.90 -6.46 2.64
CA ASP A 145 17.74 -7.60 2.29
C ASP A 145 18.56 -7.37 1.02
N ALA A 146 18.04 -6.56 0.10
CA ALA A 146 18.77 -6.09 -1.07
C ALA A 146 19.80 -4.98 -0.76
N GLY A 147 19.88 -4.49 0.48
CA GLY A 147 20.80 -3.41 0.88
C GLY A 147 20.45 -2.05 0.28
N LEU A 148 19.21 -1.83 -0.14
CA LEU A 148 18.77 -0.63 -0.86
C LEU A 148 18.22 0.47 0.04
N ILE A 149 17.87 0.15 1.28
CA ILE A 149 17.35 1.09 2.27
C ILE A 149 18.17 1.04 3.57
N GLN A 150 18.11 2.09 4.35
CA GLN A 150 18.78 2.22 5.63
C GLN A 150 17.80 2.58 6.75
N PRO A 151 18.16 2.35 8.04
CA PRO A 151 17.33 2.73 9.17
C PRO A 151 17.02 4.23 9.19
N LEU A 152 15.84 4.58 9.68
CA LEU A 152 15.41 5.96 9.90
C LEU A 152 16.01 6.54 11.16
N ASP A 153 16.40 7.82 11.14
CA ASP A 153 16.77 8.59 12.33
C ASP A 153 15.49 9.22 12.94
N LEU A 154 14.99 8.63 14.02
CA LEU A 154 13.77 9.11 14.68
C LEU A 154 13.93 10.48 15.33
N ASN A 155 15.15 10.98 15.56
CA ASN A 155 15.36 12.35 16.03
C ASN A 155 14.95 13.39 14.98
N LEU A 156 14.97 13.00 13.70
CA LEU A 156 14.52 13.84 12.57
C LEU A 156 13.06 13.60 12.19
N LEU A 157 12.37 12.66 12.85
CA LEU A 157 10.97 12.28 12.60
C LEU A 157 10.12 12.43 13.88
N PRO A 158 9.93 13.68 14.40
CA PRO A 158 9.33 13.91 15.71
C PRO A 158 7.91 13.34 15.86
N ASP A 159 7.14 13.29 14.76
CA ASP A 159 5.77 12.81 14.76
C ASP A 159 5.64 11.29 14.53
N PHE A 160 6.77 10.55 14.39
CA PHE A 160 6.75 9.09 14.20
C PHE A 160 6.05 8.34 15.35
N GLY A 161 6.14 8.88 16.57
CA GLY A 161 5.45 8.34 17.75
C GLY A 161 3.92 8.38 17.66
N GLY A 162 3.36 9.26 16.81
CA GLY A 162 1.92 9.37 16.57
C GLY A 162 1.33 8.29 15.64
N ILE A 163 2.20 7.43 15.06
CA ILE A 163 1.77 6.28 14.24
C ILE A 163 1.49 5.11 15.19
N PRO A 164 0.30 4.48 15.14
CA PRO A 164 -0.02 3.31 15.96
C PRO A 164 0.94 2.13 15.72
N ASP A 165 1.24 1.38 16.78
CA ASP A 165 2.18 0.24 16.71
C ASP A 165 1.75 -0.83 15.70
N ALA A 166 0.44 -1.09 15.58
CA ALA A 166 -0.07 -2.05 14.61
C ALA A 166 0.21 -1.65 13.15
N ILE A 167 0.20 -0.35 12.86
CA ILE A 167 0.46 0.19 11.51
C ILE A 167 1.96 0.14 11.18
N LYS A 168 2.83 0.47 12.14
CA LYS A 168 4.28 0.52 11.88
C LYS A 168 5.02 -0.82 12.04
N ALA A 169 4.34 -1.84 12.58
CA ALA A 169 4.98 -3.12 12.94
C ALA A 169 5.75 -3.79 11.79
N GLY A 170 5.20 -3.77 10.57
CA GLY A 170 5.86 -4.37 9.40
C GLY A 170 7.10 -3.60 8.91
N GLY A 171 7.29 -2.37 9.37
CA GLY A 171 8.45 -1.53 9.04
C GLY A 171 9.56 -1.55 10.09
N ILE A 172 9.34 -2.25 11.21
CA ILE A 172 10.36 -2.44 12.26
C ILE A 172 11.04 -3.79 12.01
N ILE A 173 12.29 -3.76 11.59
CA ILE A 173 13.07 -4.97 11.26
C ILE A 173 14.30 -5.00 12.15
N ASP A 174 14.53 -6.13 12.84
CA ASP A 174 15.63 -6.31 13.80
C ASP A 174 15.69 -5.19 14.87
N GLY A 175 14.51 -4.68 15.26
CA GLY A 175 14.39 -3.61 16.27
C GLY A 175 14.61 -2.19 15.73
N ALA A 176 14.98 -2.02 14.46
CA ALA A 176 15.20 -0.72 13.83
C ALA A 176 14.04 -0.33 12.90
N PRO A 177 13.63 0.96 12.85
CA PRO A 177 12.61 1.45 11.91
C PRO A 177 13.23 1.66 10.53
N TYR A 178 12.69 1.00 9.51
CA TYR A 178 13.08 1.16 8.11
C TYR A 178 12.00 1.83 7.26
N HIS A 179 10.75 1.82 7.73
CA HIS A 179 9.60 2.32 6.99
C HIS A 179 8.81 3.28 7.86
N MET A 180 8.49 4.45 7.34
CA MET A 180 7.60 5.42 7.93
C MET A 180 6.23 5.29 7.25
N PRO A 181 5.25 4.63 7.88
CA PRO A 181 3.90 4.56 7.35
C PRO A 181 3.34 5.95 7.09
N PHE A 182 2.81 6.15 5.89
CA PHE A 182 2.33 7.44 5.47
C PHE A 182 0.85 7.40 5.11
N ASP A 183 0.46 6.55 4.17
CA ASP A 183 -0.92 6.34 3.77
C ASP A 183 -1.35 4.90 4.07
N VAL A 184 -2.57 4.79 4.57
CA VAL A 184 -3.14 3.52 4.98
C VAL A 184 -4.60 3.44 4.55
N GLY A 185 -5.07 2.23 4.29
CA GLY A 185 -6.45 2.04 3.93
C GLY A 185 -6.93 0.63 4.18
N PHE A 186 -8.24 0.51 4.32
CA PHE A 186 -8.88 -0.79 4.28
C PHE A 186 -9.11 -1.21 2.84
N SER A 187 -9.05 -2.50 2.61
CA SER A 187 -9.50 -3.11 1.37
C SER A 187 -10.64 -4.06 1.70
N CYS A 188 -11.84 -3.72 1.22
CA CYS A 188 -13.04 -4.47 1.56
C CYS A 188 -14.12 -4.33 0.51
N LEU A 189 -15.25 -5.02 0.68
CA LEU A 189 -16.38 -4.84 -0.23
C LEU A 189 -17.10 -3.51 0.03
N THR A 190 -17.20 -2.70 -1.01
CA THR A 190 -18.26 -1.69 -1.12
C THR A 190 -19.49 -2.38 -1.65
N TYR A 191 -20.63 -2.26 -0.98
CA TYR A 191 -21.84 -2.95 -1.36
C TYR A 191 -23.10 -2.12 -1.15
N ASP A 192 -24.14 -2.48 -1.89
CA ASP A 192 -25.47 -1.91 -1.79
C ASP A 192 -26.31 -2.73 -0.80
N ALA A 193 -26.54 -2.17 0.38
CA ALA A 193 -27.27 -2.84 1.45
C ALA A 193 -28.78 -3.00 1.19
N ASP A 194 -29.30 -2.36 0.13
CA ASP A 194 -30.68 -2.58 -0.32
C ASP A 194 -30.78 -3.84 -1.19
N GLN A 195 -29.66 -4.39 -1.65
CA GLN A 195 -29.61 -5.56 -2.54
C GLN A 195 -28.90 -6.77 -1.94
N ILE A 196 -28.01 -6.57 -0.98
CA ILE A 196 -27.26 -7.64 -0.33
C ILE A 196 -27.78 -7.86 1.09
N SER A 197 -28.13 -9.10 1.41
CA SER A 197 -28.40 -9.58 2.77
C SER A 197 -27.31 -10.54 3.22
N PHE A 198 -27.00 -10.49 4.51
CA PHE A 198 -26.08 -11.42 5.18
C PHE A 198 -26.83 -12.51 5.97
N ASP A 199 -28.16 -12.64 5.81
CA ASP A 199 -28.98 -13.60 6.58
C ASP A 199 -28.50 -15.05 6.42
N LYS A 200 -28.06 -15.43 5.23
CA LYS A 200 -27.52 -16.77 4.95
C LYS A 200 -26.16 -17.05 5.62
N VAL A 201 -25.47 -16.00 6.06
CA VAL A 201 -24.13 -16.08 6.66
C VAL A 201 -24.13 -15.56 8.11
N GLY A 202 -25.24 -15.72 8.81
CA GLY A 202 -25.38 -15.43 10.25
C GLY A 202 -25.82 -14.01 10.58
N GLY A 203 -26.34 -13.24 9.62
CA GLY A 203 -26.93 -11.92 9.82
C GLY A 203 -25.93 -10.81 10.14
N LYS A 204 -24.62 -11.08 9.99
CA LYS A 204 -23.55 -10.10 10.15
C LYS A 204 -22.74 -9.99 8.89
N GLU A 205 -22.17 -8.82 8.63
CA GLU A 205 -21.25 -8.62 7.51
C GLU A 205 -20.12 -9.65 7.57
N SER A 206 -19.90 -10.34 6.44
CA SER A 206 -18.98 -11.48 6.35
C SER A 206 -18.48 -11.64 4.93
N TRP A 207 -17.21 -12.02 4.77
CA TRP A 207 -16.64 -12.42 3.49
C TRP A 207 -17.34 -13.63 2.86
N GLU A 208 -18.05 -14.43 3.66
CA GLU A 208 -18.82 -15.58 3.18
C GLU A 208 -19.92 -15.19 2.19
N VAL A 209 -20.34 -13.92 2.14
CA VAL A 209 -21.30 -13.41 1.15
C VAL A 209 -20.82 -13.67 -0.29
N LEU A 210 -19.51 -13.76 -0.51
CA LEU A 210 -18.92 -14.07 -1.80
C LEU A 210 -19.24 -15.51 -2.29
N LEU A 211 -19.66 -16.39 -1.39
CA LEU A 211 -20.09 -17.76 -1.71
C LEU A 211 -21.58 -17.87 -2.03
N ASP A 212 -22.36 -16.80 -1.83
CA ASP A 212 -23.81 -16.82 -2.09
C ASP A 212 -24.11 -16.69 -3.59
N ASP A 213 -24.55 -17.78 -4.18
CA ASP A 213 -24.90 -17.88 -5.60
C ASP A 213 -26.12 -17.04 -6.02
N THR A 214 -26.90 -16.51 -5.04
CA THR A 214 -27.96 -15.52 -5.28
C THR A 214 -27.43 -14.28 -6.01
N TYR A 215 -26.16 -13.92 -5.76
CA TYR A 215 -25.52 -12.74 -6.31
C TYR A 215 -24.59 -13.05 -7.49
N LYS A 216 -24.73 -14.21 -8.11
CA LYS A 216 -23.86 -14.66 -9.21
C LYS A 216 -23.74 -13.62 -10.32
N GLY A 217 -22.50 -13.28 -10.67
CA GLY A 217 -22.15 -12.31 -11.71
C GLY A 217 -22.44 -10.85 -11.35
N LYS A 218 -22.69 -10.56 -10.05
CA LYS A 218 -22.98 -9.22 -9.54
C LYS A 218 -21.93 -8.69 -8.56
N MET A 219 -20.88 -9.45 -8.32
CA MET A 219 -19.77 -9.08 -7.43
C MET A 219 -18.46 -9.04 -8.20
N ALA A 220 -17.50 -8.24 -7.74
CA ALA A 220 -16.16 -8.19 -8.31
C ALA A 220 -15.09 -8.09 -7.22
N LEU A 221 -13.93 -8.68 -7.47
CA LEU A 221 -12.74 -8.56 -6.61
C LEU A 221 -11.59 -7.90 -7.38
N PHE A 222 -10.65 -7.34 -6.63
CA PHE A 222 -9.39 -6.87 -7.19
C PHE A 222 -8.52 -8.05 -7.63
N SER A 223 -7.81 -7.89 -8.75
CA SER A 223 -6.94 -8.92 -9.36
C SER A 223 -5.60 -9.08 -8.62
N ASP A 224 -5.64 -9.08 -7.29
CA ASP A 224 -4.48 -9.31 -6.43
C ASP A 224 -4.48 -10.76 -5.95
N ASP A 225 -3.45 -11.52 -6.34
CA ASP A 225 -3.31 -12.93 -6.04
C ASP A 225 -3.27 -13.21 -4.54
N VAL A 226 -2.55 -12.38 -3.80
CA VAL A 226 -2.39 -12.51 -2.35
C VAL A 226 -3.70 -12.21 -1.63
N ALA A 227 -4.38 -11.12 -2.01
CA ALA A 227 -5.67 -10.73 -1.40
C ALA A 227 -6.76 -11.80 -1.64
N ILE A 228 -6.82 -12.38 -2.84
CA ILE A 228 -7.76 -13.46 -3.18
C ILE A 228 -7.60 -14.65 -2.23
N ILE A 229 -6.37 -15.08 -1.96
CA ILE A 229 -6.07 -16.18 -1.06
C ILE A 229 -6.33 -15.81 0.40
N LYS A 230 -5.95 -14.60 0.83
CA LYS A 230 -6.26 -14.10 2.19
C LYS A 230 -7.76 -14.08 2.47
N ILE A 231 -8.59 -13.66 1.50
CA ILE A 231 -10.06 -13.70 1.64
C ILE A 231 -10.54 -15.15 1.81
N GLY A 232 -10.03 -16.11 1.03
CA GLY A 232 -10.35 -17.53 1.18
C GLY A 232 -9.99 -18.07 2.56
N HIS A 233 -8.85 -17.66 3.12
CA HIS A 233 -8.44 -18.03 4.48
C HIS A 233 -9.39 -17.44 5.54
N LEU A 234 -9.72 -16.17 5.44
CA LEU A 234 -10.64 -15.50 6.38
C LEU A 234 -12.02 -16.15 6.37
N ILE A 235 -12.50 -16.63 5.23
CA ILE A 235 -13.74 -17.41 5.14
C ILE A 235 -13.59 -18.75 5.88
N ASN A 236 -12.47 -19.44 5.72
CA ASN A 236 -12.25 -20.77 6.28
C ASN A 236 -11.99 -20.77 7.78
N LYS A 237 -11.29 -19.75 8.30
CA LYS A 237 -10.75 -19.72 9.66
C LYS A 237 -11.38 -18.64 10.55
N GLY A 238 -12.16 -17.74 9.98
CA GLY A 238 -12.65 -16.58 10.71
C GLY A 238 -11.55 -15.53 10.93
N ALA A 239 -11.60 -14.83 12.04
CA ALA A 239 -10.68 -13.75 12.38
C ALA A 239 -9.30 -14.27 12.83
N VAL A 240 -8.59 -14.91 11.92
CA VAL A 240 -7.22 -15.44 12.09
C VAL A 240 -6.28 -14.74 11.11
N ASP A 241 -5.07 -14.39 11.56
CA ASP A 241 -4.08 -13.64 10.79
C ASP A 241 -3.78 -14.29 9.42
N PRO A 242 -4.19 -13.67 8.30
CA PRO A 242 -4.02 -14.24 6.98
C PRO A 242 -2.60 -14.07 6.41
N ASN A 243 -1.68 -13.47 7.18
CA ASN A 243 -0.28 -13.31 6.77
C ASN A 243 0.60 -14.50 7.20
N LYS A 244 0.06 -15.44 7.99
CA LYS A 244 0.82 -16.53 8.62
C LYS A 244 0.29 -17.91 8.24
N MET A 245 -0.21 -18.07 7.02
CA MET A 245 -0.74 -19.35 6.55
C MET A 245 0.37 -20.39 6.34
N THR A 246 0.08 -21.62 6.75
CA THR A 246 0.85 -22.79 6.29
C THR A 246 0.48 -23.12 4.85
N GLN A 247 1.27 -24.00 4.18
CA GLN A 247 0.95 -24.44 2.83
C GLN A 247 -0.44 -25.10 2.76
N GLU A 248 -0.78 -25.94 3.74
CA GLU A 248 -2.11 -26.58 3.81
C GLU A 248 -3.24 -25.53 3.90
N GLU A 249 -3.03 -24.45 4.63
CA GLU A 249 -4.01 -23.37 4.76
C GLU A 249 -4.11 -22.54 3.47
N ILE A 250 -3.01 -22.34 2.74
CA ILE A 250 -3.00 -21.70 1.41
C ILE A 250 -3.79 -22.57 0.42
N ASP A 251 -3.56 -23.88 0.41
CA ASP A 251 -4.29 -24.81 -0.46
C ASP A 251 -5.79 -24.83 -0.15
N ALA A 252 -6.16 -24.85 1.14
CA ALA A 252 -7.56 -24.77 1.55
C ALA A 252 -8.20 -23.40 1.18
N ALA A 253 -7.46 -22.31 1.29
CA ALA A 253 -7.91 -20.98 0.89
C ALA A 253 -8.13 -20.87 -0.62
N LYS A 254 -7.23 -21.49 -1.42
CA LYS A 254 -7.36 -21.60 -2.88
C LYS A 254 -8.65 -22.33 -3.26
N GLU A 255 -8.94 -23.47 -2.63
CA GLU A 255 -10.19 -24.22 -2.88
C GLU A 255 -11.44 -23.38 -2.58
N THR A 256 -11.39 -22.54 -1.56
CA THR A 256 -12.48 -21.61 -1.25
C THR A 256 -12.58 -20.49 -2.28
N ALA A 257 -11.45 -19.91 -2.70
CA ALA A 257 -11.42 -18.90 -3.75
C ALA A 257 -11.94 -19.42 -5.11
N LEU A 258 -11.68 -20.69 -5.44
CA LEU A 258 -12.28 -21.36 -6.62
C LEU A 258 -13.80 -21.46 -6.52
N LYS A 259 -14.37 -21.61 -5.32
CA LYS A 259 -15.84 -21.59 -5.13
C LYS A 259 -16.43 -20.19 -5.23
N ILE A 260 -15.66 -19.15 -4.88
CA ILE A 260 -16.07 -17.75 -5.04
C ILE A 260 -16.13 -17.35 -6.52
N LYS A 261 -15.15 -17.77 -7.31
CA LYS A 261 -14.96 -17.36 -8.70
C LYS A 261 -16.22 -17.38 -9.58
N PRO A 262 -17.07 -18.44 -9.57
CA PRO A 262 -18.29 -18.49 -10.36
C PRO A 262 -19.32 -17.42 -10.01
N ASN A 263 -19.23 -16.81 -8.82
CA ASN A 263 -20.13 -15.75 -8.34
C ASN A 263 -19.66 -14.36 -8.76
N LEU A 264 -18.39 -14.24 -9.15
CA LEU A 264 -17.83 -12.96 -9.59
C LEU A 264 -18.18 -12.67 -11.05
N ARG A 265 -18.37 -11.39 -11.34
CA ARG A 265 -18.41 -10.87 -12.71
C ARG A 265 -17.00 -10.85 -13.31
N ASN A 266 -16.02 -10.37 -12.54
CA ASN A 266 -14.61 -10.28 -12.96
C ASN A 266 -13.68 -10.11 -11.76
N TYR A 267 -12.40 -10.26 -12.03
CA TYR A 267 -11.31 -9.68 -11.27
C TYR A 267 -10.89 -8.38 -11.98
N TRP A 268 -11.05 -7.24 -11.32
CA TRP A 268 -10.74 -5.95 -11.91
C TRP A 268 -9.27 -5.54 -11.67
N THR A 269 -8.72 -4.74 -12.59
CA THR A 269 -7.36 -4.17 -12.51
C THR A 269 -7.36 -2.65 -12.46
N SER A 270 -8.50 -2.01 -12.66
CA SER A 270 -8.70 -0.57 -12.61
C SER A 270 -9.85 -0.26 -11.65
N GLN A 271 -9.53 0.44 -10.54
CA GLN A 271 -10.57 0.86 -9.60
C GLN A 271 -11.60 1.79 -10.23
N THR A 272 -11.19 2.65 -11.15
CA THR A 272 -12.12 3.52 -11.89
C THR A 272 -13.15 2.71 -12.67
N ASP A 273 -12.73 1.62 -13.30
CA ASP A 273 -13.65 0.78 -14.10
C ASP A 273 -14.65 0.04 -13.20
N THR A 274 -14.20 -0.51 -12.06
CA THR A 274 -15.11 -1.19 -11.13
C THR A 274 -16.06 -0.22 -10.44
N VAL A 275 -15.64 1.01 -10.14
CA VAL A 275 -16.52 2.09 -9.66
C VAL A 275 -17.59 2.41 -10.69
N ASN A 276 -17.22 2.56 -11.96
CA ASN A 276 -18.15 2.81 -13.05
C ASN A 276 -19.12 1.64 -13.25
N ASP A 277 -18.65 0.40 -13.17
CA ASP A 277 -19.51 -0.79 -13.25
C ASP A 277 -20.54 -0.83 -12.11
N PHE A 278 -20.13 -0.49 -10.90
CA PHE A 278 -21.04 -0.41 -9.75
C PHE A 278 -22.11 0.68 -9.96
N VAL A 279 -21.68 1.89 -10.29
CA VAL A 279 -22.56 3.05 -10.49
C VAL A 279 -23.54 2.86 -11.64
N ASN A 280 -23.17 2.05 -12.64
CA ASN A 280 -24.04 1.70 -13.76
C ASN A 280 -24.96 0.50 -13.48
N GLY A 281 -24.92 -0.08 -12.26
CA GLY A 281 -25.79 -1.19 -11.84
C GLY A 281 -25.35 -2.56 -12.36
N ASN A 282 -24.14 -2.68 -12.91
CA ASN A 282 -23.57 -3.95 -13.32
C ASN A 282 -23.14 -4.79 -12.10
N LEU A 283 -22.73 -4.12 -11.01
CA LEU A 283 -22.32 -4.71 -9.75
C LEU A 283 -23.22 -4.23 -8.61
N ILE A 284 -23.36 -5.04 -7.57
CA ILE A 284 -23.99 -4.71 -6.28
C ILE A 284 -23.00 -4.80 -5.13
N ALA A 285 -21.85 -5.43 -5.34
CA ALA A 285 -20.69 -5.38 -4.47
C ALA A 285 -19.40 -5.42 -5.28
N THR A 286 -18.40 -4.69 -4.82
CA THR A 286 -17.05 -4.76 -5.36
C THR A 286 -16.01 -4.49 -4.28
N TYR A 287 -14.91 -5.22 -4.33
CA TYR A 287 -13.74 -4.89 -3.52
C TYR A 287 -13.22 -3.51 -3.93
N THR A 288 -12.98 -2.64 -2.97
CA THR A 288 -12.46 -1.29 -3.23
C THR A 288 -11.47 -0.88 -2.16
N TRP A 289 -10.66 0.11 -2.47
CA TRP A 289 -9.98 0.94 -1.50
C TRP A 289 -10.92 2.04 -0.97
N PRO A 290 -10.54 2.82 0.06
CA PRO A 290 -11.42 3.81 0.69
C PRO A 290 -11.96 4.87 -0.28
N ASP A 291 -11.12 5.38 -1.18
CA ASP A 291 -11.53 6.37 -2.20
C ASP A 291 -12.55 5.80 -3.20
N GLY A 292 -12.43 4.52 -3.55
CA GLY A 292 -13.42 3.83 -4.39
C GLY A 292 -14.78 3.74 -3.72
N TYR A 293 -14.82 3.36 -2.43
CA TYR A 293 -16.06 3.42 -1.63
C TYR A 293 -16.62 4.83 -1.60
N TRP A 294 -15.78 5.84 -1.32
CA TRP A 294 -16.20 7.23 -1.22
C TRP A 294 -16.76 7.77 -2.53
N LYS A 295 -16.13 7.45 -3.65
CA LYS A 295 -16.60 7.79 -5.00
C LYS A 295 -17.95 7.16 -5.33
N ILE A 296 -18.14 5.88 -5.02
CA ILE A 296 -19.43 5.19 -5.22
C ILE A 296 -20.49 5.83 -4.34
N LYS A 297 -20.26 5.95 -3.03
CA LYS A 297 -21.24 6.47 -2.06
C LYS A 297 -21.74 7.86 -2.42
N ASN A 298 -20.84 8.74 -2.87
CA ASN A 298 -21.17 10.13 -3.16
C ASN A 298 -21.53 10.38 -4.64
N HIS A 299 -21.59 9.33 -5.46
CA HIS A 299 -21.97 9.48 -6.85
C HIS A 299 -23.45 9.87 -6.98
N PRO A 300 -23.81 10.85 -7.86
CA PRO A 300 -25.20 11.31 -8.00
C PRO A 300 -26.24 10.20 -8.26
N LYS A 301 -25.87 9.14 -8.98
CA LYS A 301 -26.75 7.98 -9.23
C LYS A 301 -26.98 7.12 -7.99
N MET A 302 -26.13 7.25 -6.95
CA MET A 302 -26.18 6.43 -5.73
C MET A 302 -26.78 7.16 -4.52
N LYS A 303 -27.23 8.42 -4.69
CA LYS A 303 -27.73 9.28 -3.62
C LYS A 303 -28.88 8.69 -2.79
N ASP A 304 -29.71 7.86 -3.44
CA ASP A 304 -30.90 7.23 -2.81
C ASP A 304 -30.64 5.74 -2.47
N ARG A 305 -29.38 5.28 -2.52
CA ARG A 305 -28.97 3.91 -2.26
C ARG A 305 -28.23 3.83 -0.93
N ASN A 306 -28.40 2.70 -0.23
CA ASN A 306 -27.73 2.43 1.04
C ASN A 306 -26.34 1.80 0.80
N ILE A 307 -25.38 2.61 0.34
CA ILE A 307 -24.04 2.15 0.05
C ILE A 307 -23.21 2.06 1.35
N LYS A 308 -22.65 0.89 1.60
CA LYS A 308 -21.82 0.60 2.77
C LYS A 308 -20.44 0.11 2.39
N TYR A 309 -19.48 0.34 3.29
CA TYR A 309 -18.15 -0.26 3.27
C TYR A 309 -18.11 -1.35 4.32
N MET A 310 -17.96 -2.59 3.90
CA MET A 310 -18.15 -3.78 4.74
C MET A 310 -17.19 -3.81 5.94
N GLN A 311 -17.71 -4.21 7.09
CA GLN A 311 -16.95 -4.48 8.31
C GLN A 311 -17.15 -5.95 8.70
N PRO A 312 -16.48 -6.88 8.00
CA PRO A 312 -16.74 -8.30 8.17
C PRO A 312 -16.26 -8.80 9.51
N THR A 313 -16.98 -9.74 10.08
CA THR A 313 -16.63 -10.38 11.37
C THR A 313 -15.26 -11.05 11.36
N GLN A 314 -14.72 -11.37 10.19
CA GLN A 314 -13.39 -11.94 10.00
C GLN A 314 -12.28 -10.87 9.95
N GLY A 315 -12.63 -9.59 9.97
CA GLY A 315 -11.72 -8.47 9.78
C GLY A 315 -11.52 -8.09 8.31
N ARG A 316 -11.16 -6.83 8.09
CA ARG A 316 -10.82 -6.27 6.77
C ARG A 316 -9.35 -6.53 6.44
N LEU A 317 -9.01 -6.62 5.18
CA LEU A 317 -7.63 -6.45 4.76
C LEU A 317 -7.27 -4.97 4.83
N ALA A 318 -6.03 -4.67 5.20
CA ALA A 318 -5.54 -3.31 5.31
C ALA A 318 -4.14 -3.23 4.70
N TRP A 319 -3.93 -2.22 3.89
CA TRP A 319 -2.63 -1.92 3.29
C TRP A 319 -1.99 -0.71 3.98
N VAL A 320 -0.69 -0.69 3.95
CA VAL A 320 0.15 0.39 4.48
C VAL A 320 1.22 0.67 3.45
N CYS A 321 1.22 1.86 2.88
CA CYS A 321 2.36 2.33 2.11
C CYS A 321 3.03 3.49 2.86
N GLY A 322 4.25 3.83 2.53
CA GLY A 322 4.97 4.86 3.26
C GLY A 322 6.39 5.04 2.75
N MET A 323 7.16 5.82 3.45
CA MET A 323 8.46 6.25 2.98
C MET A 323 9.58 5.45 3.61
N VAL A 324 10.56 5.07 2.79
CA VAL A 324 11.84 4.49 3.21
C VAL A 324 12.99 5.37 2.74
N LEU A 325 14.06 5.39 3.51
CA LEU A 325 15.26 6.16 3.20
C LEU A 325 16.24 5.29 2.40
N SER A 326 16.63 5.76 1.21
CA SER A 326 17.59 5.03 0.36
C SER A 326 18.95 4.89 1.04
N ALA A 327 19.55 3.70 0.96
CA ALA A 327 20.89 3.44 1.49
C ALA A 327 21.99 4.27 0.80
N ASN A 328 21.76 4.72 -0.42
CA ASN A 328 22.73 5.41 -1.26
C ASN A 328 22.56 6.94 -1.28
N THR A 329 21.57 7.49 -0.58
CA THR A 329 21.38 8.94 -0.50
C THR A 329 22.62 9.64 0.07
N LYS A 330 22.94 10.80 -0.46
CA LYS A 330 24.04 11.66 0.02
C LYS A 330 23.57 12.73 0.98
N GLN A 331 22.27 12.83 1.20
CA GLN A 331 21.63 13.82 2.06
C GLN A 331 20.51 13.18 2.91
N PRO A 332 20.86 12.14 3.71
CA PRO A 332 19.86 11.40 4.48
C PRO A 332 19.13 12.25 5.51
N GLY A 333 19.78 13.25 6.10
CA GLY A 333 19.16 14.17 7.05
C GLY A 333 18.11 15.07 6.40
N ARG A 334 18.42 15.69 5.25
CA ARG A 334 17.48 16.52 4.50
C ARG A 334 16.32 15.70 3.93
N ALA A 335 16.61 14.50 3.43
CA ALA A 335 15.58 13.56 3.02
C ALA A 335 14.65 13.18 4.20
N SER A 336 15.21 12.95 5.39
CA SER A 336 14.41 12.71 6.61
C SER A 336 13.53 13.89 6.98
N LEU A 337 14.00 15.14 6.80
CA LEU A 337 13.17 16.33 7.04
C LEU A 337 12.00 16.43 6.04
N ALA A 338 12.21 16.03 4.78
CA ALA A 338 11.11 15.97 3.82
C ALA A 338 10.10 14.86 4.23
N MET A 339 10.56 13.70 4.67
CA MET A 339 9.70 12.66 5.23
C MET A 339 8.94 13.16 6.47
N ALA A 340 9.61 13.90 7.37
CA ALA A 340 8.97 14.47 8.56
C ALA A 340 7.82 15.41 8.20
N ALA A 341 7.98 16.25 7.17
CA ALA A 341 6.92 17.14 6.69
C ALA A 341 5.67 16.37 6.27
N ALA A 342 5.85 15.26 5.55
CA ALA A 342 4.77 14.39 5.13
C ALA A 342 4.08 13.63 6.29
N ASN A 343 4.74 13.51 7.44
CA ASN A 343 4.21 12.79 8.60
C ASN A 343 3.58 13.71 9.67
N THR A 344 3.45 14.99 9.40
CA THR A 344 2.77 15.90 10.34
C THR A 344 1.27 15.63 10.41
N PRO A 345 0.59 15.93 11.53
CA PRO A 345 -0.87 15.82 11.61
C PRO A 345 -1.60 16.65 10.53
N ALA A 346 -1.03 17.79 10.11
CA ALA A 346 -1.60 18.63 9.05
C ALA A 346 -1.50 17.96 7.68
N ALA A 347 -0.35 17.34 7.35
CA ALA A 347 -0.15 16.57 6.13
C ALA A 347 -1.09 15.35 6.08
N ALA A 348 -1.22 14.66 7.22
CA ALA A 348 -2.13 13.52 7.38
C ALA A 348 -3.60 13.90 7.14
N ALA A 349 -4.03 15.06 7.66
CA ALA A 349 -5.39 15.57 7.43
C ALA A 349 -5.61 15.95 5.96
N ALA A 350 -4.61 16.56 5.30
CA ALA A 350 -4.67 16.89 3.88
C ALA A 350 -4.79 15.63 3.01
N LEU A 351 -4.00 14.59 3.30
CA LEU A 351 -4.14 13.29 2.63
C LEU A 351 -5.56 12.75 2.71
N THR A 352 -6.17 12.82 3.90
CA THR A 352 -7.53 12.32 4.08
C THR A 352 -8.56 13.15 3.32
N ASP A 353 -8.47 14.49 3.40
CA ASP A 353 -9.41 15.38 2.74
C ASP A 353 -9.33 15.30 1.21
N ASP A 354 -8.12 15.20 0.65
CA ASP A 354 -7.87 15.32 -0.79
C ASP A 354 -7.84 13.95 -1.49
N PHE A 355 -7.22 12.93 -0.87
CA PHE A 355 -7.11 11.58 -1.45
C PHE A 355 -8.13 10.57 -0.94
N GLN A 356 -8.84 10.87 0.13
CA GLN A 356 -9.80 9.97 0.78
C GLN A 356 -9.14 8.65 1.25
N TYR A 357 -7.91 8.74 1.72
CA TYR A 357 -7.19 7.69 2.46
C TYR A 357 -7.02 8.10 3.91
N ALA A 358 -6.85 7.15 4.81
CA ALA A 358 -6.37 7.46 6.14
C ALA A 358 -4.84 7.61 6.12
N SER A 359 -4.31 8.32 7.11
CA SER A 359 -2.86 8.42 7.29
C SER A 359 -2.34 7.40 8.30
N GLY A 360 -1.09 7.00 8.12
CA GLY A 360 -0.33 6.31 9.16
C GLY A 360 -0.24 7.14 10.44
N GLN A 361 -0.01 8.46 10.32
CA GLN A 361 -0.10 9.39 11.44
C GLN A 361 -1.56 9.55 11.85
N GLN A 362 -1.89 9.27 13.11
CA GLN A 362 -3.26 9.37 13.61
C GLN A 362 -3.43 10.34 14.78
N GLN A 363 -2.34 10.70 15.46
CA GLN A 363 -2.43 11.59 16.63
C GLN A 363 -2.82 13.01 16.23
N GLY A 364 -3.97 13.48 16.73
CA GLY A 364 -4.48 14.85 16.47
C GLY A 364 -5.03 15.09 15.07
N VAL A 365 -5.05 14.09 14.20
CA VAL A 365 -5.44 14.22 12.79
C VAL A 365 -6.94 14.46 12.63
N ALA A 366 -7.78 13.74 13.37
CA ALA A 366 -9.23 13.82 13.27
C ALA A 366 -9.79 15.25 13.50
N GLU A 367 -9.12 16.04 14.33
CA GLU A 367 -9.51 17.43 14.58
C GLU A 367 -9.25 18.34 13.37
N LEU A 368 -8.22 18.04 12.60
CA LEU A 368 -7.76 18.84 11.45
C LEU A 368 -8.48 18.48 10.14
N ILE A 369 -9.02 17.28 10.00
CA ILE A 369 -9.79 16.85 8.82
C ILE A 369 -11.01 17.77 8.66
N LYS A 370 -11.15 18.40 7.48
CA LYS A 370 -12.24 19.31 7.15
C LYS A 370 -13.55 18.57 6.92
N ASN A 371 -13.48 17.48 6.14
CA ASN A 371 -14.65 16.65 5.87
C ASN A 371 -14.87 15.60 6.98
N LYS A 372 -15.69 15.95 7.97
CA LYS A 372 -15.96 15.08 9.13
C LYS A 372 -16.65 13.76 8.81
N GLU A 373 -17.23 13.62 7.61
CA GLU A 373 -17.80 12.34 7.18
C GLU A 373 -16.72 11.28 6.88
N LEU A 374 -15.52 11.72 6.44
CA LEU A 374 -14.39 10.82 6.19
C LEU A 374 -13.89 10.16 7.47
N ILE A 375 -13.93 10.88 8.61
CA ILE A 375 -13.54 10.33 9.91
C ILE A 375 -14.37 9.08 10.23
N LYS A 376 -15.70 9.19 10.07
CA LYS A 376 -16.61 8.07 10.31
C LYS A 376 -16.50 6.98 9.24
N ALA A 377 -16.36 7.39 7.97
CA ALA A 377 -16.27 6.47 6.84
C ALA A 377 -15.04 5.57 6.96
N PHE A 378 -13.92 6.12 7.39
CA PHE A 378 -12.65 5.41 7.52
C PHE A 378 -12.28 5.06 8.96
N GLN A 379 -13.16 5.38 9.92
CA GLN A 379 -12.97 5.07 11.36
C GLN A 379 -11.64 5.59 11.91
N ILE A 380 -11.23 6.80 11.51
CA ILE A 380 -9.94 7.40 11.87
C ILE A 380 -9.82 7.66 13.37
N ASP A 381 -10.96 7.91 14.04
CA ASP A 381 -11.07 8.17 15.47
C ASP A 381 -11.34 6.90 16.32
N ASP A 382 -11.32 5.71 15.69
CA ASP A 382 -11.51 4.43 16.36
C ASP A 382 -10.25 3.54 16.24
N PRO A 383 -9.31 3.58 17.18
CA PRO A 383 -8.11 2.75 17.13
C PRO A 383 -8.39 1.24 17.07
N ALA A 384 -9.54 0.78 17.60
CA ALA A 384 -9.91 -0.63 17.56
C ALA A 384 -10.23 -1.10 16.14
N ALA A 385 -10.74 -0.21 15.28
CA ALA A 385 -11.00 -0.51 13.88
C ALA A 385 -9.71 -0.82 13.10
N TRP A 386 -8.58 -0.28 13.55
CA TRP A 386 -7.25 -0.39 12.95
C TRP A 386 -6.36 -1.43 13.65
N ALA A 387 -6.95 -2.36 14.37
CA ALA A 387 -6.21 -3.41 15.06
C ALA A 387 -6.87 -4.77 14.85
N PRO A 388 -6.10 -5.88 14.94
CA PRO A 388 -6.68 -7.21 14.99
C PRO A 388 -7.70 -7.35 16.13
N PRO A 389 -8.80 -8.08 15.93
CA PRO A 389 -9.16 -8.85 14.74
C PRO A 389 -9.94 -8.06 13.67
N ASN A 390 -10.14 -6.75 13.84
CA ASN A 390 -10.97 -5.94 12.93
C ASN A 390 -10.23 -5.55 11.64
N ALA A 391 -8.90 -5.52 11.68
CA ALA A 391 -8.06 -5.24 10.52
C ALA A 391 -6.80 -6.14 10.51
N TRP A 392 -6.43 -6.60 9.33
CA TRP A 392 -5.24 -7.38 9.04
C TRP A 392 -4.34 -6.61 8.11
N PHE A 393 -3.34 -5.96 8.68
CA PHE A 393 -2.38 -5.19 7.91
C PHE A 393 -1.49 -6.09 7.07
N GLU A 394 -1.09 -5.60 5.93
CA GLU A 394 -0.05 -6.21 5.14
C GLU A 394 1.24 -6.32 5.96
N ALA A 395 1.90 -7.45 5.78
CA ALA A 395 3.18 -7.75 6.40
C ALA A 395 4.02 -8.57 5.42
N PRO A 396 5.35 -8.58 5.58
CA PRO A 396 6.20 -9.48 4.80
C PRO A 396 5.73 -10.95 4.95
N LEU A 397 5.55 -11.62 3.83
CA LEU A 397 5.07 -13.00 3.77
C LEU A 397 6.27 -13.95 3.56
N PRO A 398 6.59 -14.84 4.51
CA PRO A 398 7.71 -15.77 4.35
C PRO A 398 7.60 -16.68 3.12
N ASN A 399 6.37 -17.04 2.75
CA ASN A 399 6.01 -17.91 1.64
C ASN A 399 5.23 -17.15 0.54
N TYR A 400 5.59 -15.90 0.28
CA TYR A 400 4.95 -15.02 -0.71
C TYR A 400 4.66 -15.70 -2.06
N LYS A 401 5.63 -16.47 -2.57
CA LYS A 401 5.51 -17.16 -3.86
C LYS A 401 4.35 -18.16 -3.90
N ASP A 402 4.06 -18.81 -2.78
CA ASP A 402 3.00 -19.81 -2.69
C ASP A 402 1.61 -19.14 -2.71
N TYR A 403 1.48 -17.96 -2.07
CA TYR A 403 0.26 -17.15 -2.19
C TYR A 403 0.02 -16.70 -3.63
N VAL A 404 1.04 -16.18 -4.29
CA VAL A 404 0.94 -15.72 -5.69
C VAL A 404 0.57 -16.87 -6.61
N ALA A 405 1.27 -18.00 -6.54
CA ALA A 405 0.97 -19.15 -7.37
C ALA A 405 -0.46 -19.67 -7.18
N ALA A 406 -0.93 -19.73 -5.93
CA ALA A 406 -2.30 -20.13 -5.64
C ALA A 406 -3.35 -19.15 -6.22
N GLY A 407 -3.10 -17.84 -6.13
CA GLY A 407 -3.97 -16.80 -6.69
C GLY A 407 -4.01 -16.82 -8.21
N GLU A 408 -2.86 -17.00 -8.87
CA GLU A 408 -2.75 -17.17 -10.31
C GLU A 408 -3.55 -18.39 -10.80
N GLU A 409 -3.46 -19.53 -10.10
CA GLU A 409 -4.25 -20.74 -10.40
C GLU A 409 -5.76 -20.46 -10.30
N VAL A 410 -6.21 -19.74 -9.26
CA VAL A 410 -7.62 -19.34 -9.12
C VAL A 410 -8.07 -18.48 -10.30
N LYS A 411 -7.26 -17.47 -10.68
CA LYS A 411 -7.62 -16.59 -11.81
C LYS A 411 -7.64 -17.33 -13.14
N ALA A 412 -6.77 -18.33 -13.33
CA ALA A 412 -6.67 -19.10 -14.57
C ALA A 412 -7.76 -20.16 -14.72
N ALA A 413 -8.30 -20.74 -13.62
CA ALA A 413 -9.36 -21.76 -13.63
C ALA A 413 -10.67 -21.25 -14.20
#